data_78ba068c835ded3cac461979cd75c0a8
#
_entry.id   78ba068c835ded3cac461979cd75c0a8
#
_cell.length_a   1.000
_cell.length_b   1.000
_cell.length_c   1.000
_cell.angle_alpha   90.00
_cell.angle_beta   90.00
_cell.angle_gamma   90.00
#
_symmetry.space_group_name_H-M   'P 1'
#
loop_
_entity.id
_entity.type
_entity.pdbx_description
1 polymer ?
#
loop_
_entity_poly.entity_id
_entity_poly.type
_entity_poly.pdbx_seq_one_letter_code
_entity_poly.pdbx_strand_id
1 'polypeptide(L)'
;DDMTDLQIKAFRLSVNKIAELAEWDDELLAIELHELNAADFDMALIGFEDAEIEALLAGDVLDADPDAEAEPDAAEPDAADDVPDAPVVAVSRPGDVWAIGQHRLICGDATDRAVVAALMGDDTARLCFTSPPYGNQRDYTSGGITDWDGLMRGVFAHLPMAGDGQVLVNLGLIHRDNEVIPYWDAWLGWMRSQGWRRFAWYVWDQGPGMPGDWQGRLAPSFEFVFHFNRESRKPNKIVPCKHAGQESHLRADGSSTAMRGKDGEVGGWTHKGQPTQDTRIPDSVIRVMRHKGKIGQDIDHPAVFPVALPEFVIEAYTDVGDIVFEPFGGSGTTMLAAERAGRICRIVEIAPEYVDVAIKRFQQNNPGVPVTLLATGQSFDDVADDRPGGRASREG
;
A
#
# COMPACT_ATOMS: atom_id res chain seq x y z
N ASP A 1 15.39 -12.10 -51.14
CA ASP A 1 16.68 -11.81 -51.80
C ASP A 1 16.52 -11.01 -53.09
N ASP A 2 15.82 -9.87 -53.06
CA ASP A 2 15.53 -9.05 -54.26
C ASP A 2 16.35 -7.75 -54.33
N MET A 3 17.46 -7.65 -53.61
CA MET A 3 18.32 -6.47 -53.63
C MET A 3 19.53 -6.69 -54.53
N THR A 4 19.85 -5.69 -55.38
CA THR A 4 21.08 -5.69 -56.16
C THR A 4 22.29 -5.41 -55.28
N ASP A 5 23.51 -5.80 -55.72
CA ASP A 5 24.76 -5.54 -54.98
C ASP A 5 24.97 -4.07 -54.59
N LEU A 6 24.52 -3.15 -55.43
CA LEU A 6 24.56 -1.70 -55.15
C LEU A 6 23.56 -1.31 -54.04
N GLN A 7 22.38 -1.90 -54.03
CA GLN A 7 21.38 -1.68 -52.98
C GLN A 7 21.83 -2.27 -51.64
N ILE A 8 22.45 -3.46 -51.65
CA ILE A 8 23.05 -4.07 -50.45
C ILE A 8 24.16 -3.18 -49.90
N LYS A 9 25.00 -2.63 -50.75
CA LYS A 9 26.06 -1.72 -50.31
C LYS A 9 25.54 -0.40 -49.75
N ALA A 10 24.51 0.18 -50.37
CA ALA A 10 23.84 1.37 -49.86
C ALA A 10 23.12 1.08 -48.53
N PHE A 11 22.46 -0.07 -48.38
CA PHE A 11 21.81 -0.48 -47.17
C PHE A 11 22.81 -0.62 -46.02
N ARG A 12 23.92 -1.32 -46.21
CA ARG A 12 25.00 -1.41 -45.21
C ARG A 12 25.53 -0.07 -44.75
N LEU A 13 25.74 0.88 -45.68
CA LEU A 13 26.20 2.22 -45.35
C LEU A 13 25.13 2.99 -44.56
N SER A 14 23.84 2.83 -44.90
CA SER A 14 22.75 3.49 -44.21
C SER A 14 22.57 2.95 -42.78
N VAL A 15 22.64 1.62 -42.60
CA VAL A 15 22.51 0.99 -41.27
C VAL A 15 23.66 1.46 -40.38
N ASN A 16 24.91 1.43 -40.86
CA ASN A 16 26.05 1.90 -40.08
C ASN A 16 25.94 3.40 -39.75
N LYS A 17 25.44 4.22 -40.69
CA LYS A 17 25.26 5.65 -40.42
C LYS A 17 24.14 5.96 -39.46
N ILE A 18 23.06 5.18 -39.49
CA ILE A 18 21.95 5.30 -38.52
C ILE A 18 22.45 4.86 -37.14
N ALA A 19 23.26 3.82 -37.06
CA ALA A 19 23.85 3.34 -35.80
C ALA A 19 24.78 4.39 -35.15
N GLU A 20 25.54 5.18 -35.96
CA GLU A 20 26.34 6.30 -35.44
C GLU A 20 25.52 7.48 -34.89
N LEU A 21 24.23 7.55 -35.19
CA LEU A 21 23.32 8.63 -34.78
C LEU A 21 22.32 8.17 -33.70
N ALA A 22 22.28 6.85 -33.41
CA ALA A 22 21.45 6.28 -32.38
C ALA A 22 22.22 6.29 -31.06
N GLU A 23 21.59 6.77 -30.00
CA GLU A 23 21.99 6.52 -28.64
C GLU A 23 21.33 5.21 -28.21
N TRP A 24 22.08 4.37 -27.47
CA TRP A 24 21.51 3.16 -26.87
C TRP A 24 20.54 3.56 -25.77
N ASP A 25 19.40 2.88 -25.74
CA ASP A 25 18.56 2.82 -24.55
C ASP A 25 19.15 1.73 -23.65
N ASP A 26 19.91 2.16 -22.64
CA ASP A 26 20.70 1.26 -21.81
C ASP A 26 19.79 0.30 -21.00
N GLU A 27 18.56 0.69 -20.67
CA GLU A 27 17.59 -0.20 -20.00
C GLU A 27 17.11 -1.32 -20.93
N LEU A 28 16.74 -0.98 -22.16
CA LEU A 28 16.35 -1.98 -23.17
C LEU A 28 17.52 -2.89 -23.54
N LEU A 29 18.71 -2.29 -23.69
CA LEU A 29 19.92 -3.05 -23.98
C LEU A 29 20.26 -4.04 -22.87
N ALA A 30 20.16 -3.63 -21.60
CA ALA A 30 20.39 -4.50 -20.46
C ALA A 30 19.40 -5.68 -20.44
N ILE A 31 18.11 -5.44 -20.74
CA ILE A 31 17.09 -6.49 -20.84
C ILE A 31 17.43 -7.50 -21.93
N GLU A 32 17.77 -7.04 -23.13
CA GLU A 32 18.14 -7.91 -24.26
C GLU A 32 19.41 -8.71 -23.97
N LEU A 33 20.42 -8.10 -23.31
CA LEU A 33 21.63 -8.78 -22.88
C LEU A 33 21.36 -9.85 -21.82
N HIS A 34 20.45 -9.57 -20.87
CA HIS A 34 20.01 -10.56 -19.88
C HIS A 34 19.30 -11.75 -20.53
N GLU A 35 18.43 -11.52 -21.52
CA GLU A 35 17.75 -12.58 -22.26
C GLU A 35 18.73 -13.45 -23.06
N LEU A 36 19.70 -12.84 -23.73
CA LEU A 36 20.75 -13.56 -24.49
C LEU A 36 21.64 -14.40 -23.56
N ASN A 37 22.06 -13.84 -22.42
CA ASN A 37 22.86 -14.54 -21.43
C ASN A 37 22.07 -15.70 -20.78
N ALA A 38 20.78 -15.54 -20.50
CA ALA A 38 19.92 -16.61 -20.01
C ALA A 38 19.68 -17.73 -21.03
N ALA A 39 19.82 -17.41 -22.33
CA ALA A 39 19.73 -18.38 -23.44
C ALA A 39 21.08 -19.06 -23.80
N ASP A 40 22.12 -18.87 -22.99
CA ASP A 40 23.47 -19.40 -23.24
C ASP A 40 24.07 -18.94 -24.60
N PHE A 41 23.70 -17.72 -25.04
CA PHE A 41 24.20 -17.16 -26.29
C PHE A 41 25.65 -16.70 -26.13
N ASP A 42 26.46 -16.89 -27.18
CA ASP A 42 27.86 -16.42 -27.18
C ASP A 42 27.93 -14.89 -27.28
N MET A 43 28.09 -14.24 -26.15
CA MET A 43 28.11 -12.79 -26.01
C MET A 43 29.24 -12.10 -26.77
N ALA A 44 30.30 -12.80 -27.10
CA ALA A 44 31.41 -12.27 -27.95
C ALA A 44 30.97 -11.93 -29.38
N LEU A 45 29.82 -12.43 -29.82
CA LEU A 45 29.29 -12.19 -31.17
C LEU A 45 28.53 -10.90 -31.34
N ILE A 46 28.15 -10.23 -30.25
CA ILE A 46 27.33 -8.99 -30.30
C ILE A 46 28.17 -7.73 -30.39
N GLY A 47 29.49 -7.80 -30.21
CA GLY A 47 30.44 -6.70 -30.48
C GLY A 47 30.61 -5.69 -29.35
N PHE A 48 30.07 -5.95 -28.17
CA PHE A 48 30.35 -5.21 -26.92
C PHE A 48 31.61 -5.80 -26.26
N GLU A 49 32.34 -4.97 -25.50
CA GLU A 49 33.46 -5.49 -24.71
C GLU A 49 32.96 -6.16 -23.43
N ASP A 50 33.67 -7.15 -22.91
CA ASP A 50 33.25 -7.93 -21.72
C ASP A 50 32.98 -7.00 -20.53
N ALA A 51 33.74 -5.92 -20.37
CA ALA A 51 33.54 -4.93 -19.31
C ALA A 51 32.27 -4.09 -19.46
N GLU A 52 31.85 -3.79 -20.71
CA GLU A 52 30.59 -3.10 -21.01
C GLU A 52 29.39 -4.01 -20.72
N ILE A 53 29.51 -5.29 -21.09
CA ILE A 53 28.48 -6.30 -20.81
C ILE A 53 28.35 -6.50 -19.29
N GLU A 54 29.47 -6.64 -18.57
CA GLU A 54 29.45 -6.75 -17.11
C GLU A 54 28.80 -5.54 -16.44
N ALA A 55 29.11 -4.31 -16.87
CA ALA A 55 28.53 -3.10 -16.33
C ALA A 55 27.01 -3.01 -16.56
N LEU A 56 26.56 -3.34 -17.78
CA LEU A 56 25.13 -3.36 -18.15
C LEU A 56 24.34 -4.47 -17.42
N LEU A 57 24.95 -5.64 -17.25
CA LEU A 57 24.34 -6.77 -16.54
C LEU A 57 24.38 -6.58 -15.01
N ALA A 58 25.35 -5.85 -14.47
CA ALA A 58 25.43 -5.53 -13.04
C ALA A 58 24.41 -4.47 -12.60
N GLY A 59 23.72 -3.83 -13.54
CA GLY A 59 22.76 -2.77 -13.22
C GLY A 59 23.37 -1.45 -12.77
N ASP A 60 24.70 -1.27 -12.95
CA ASP A 60 25.40 0.01 -12.78
C ASP A 60 25.11 0.91 -14.01
N VAL A 61 23.85 1.19 -14.27
CA VAL A 61 23.47 2.23 -15.23
C VAL A 61 23.84 3.57 -14.61
N LEU A 62 24.83 4.16 -15.19
CA LEU A 62 25.42 5.45 -14.86
C LEU A 62 24.37 6.56 -14.99
N ASP A 63 24.45 7.48 -14.08
CA ASP A 63 23.62 8.66 -13.87
C ASP A 63 22.33 8.44 -13.05
N ALA A 64 22.44 7.67 -11.98
CA ALA A 64 21.56 7.95 -10.86
C ALA A 64 21.83 9.39 -10.42
N ASP A 65 20.84 10.27 -10.57
CA ASP A 65 20.81 11.56 -9.88
C ASP A 65 21.29 11.30 -8.44
N PRO A 66 22.39 11.93 -7.98
CA PRO A 66 22.89 11.68 -6.62
C PRO A 66 21.87 12.02 -5.54
N ASP A 67 20.77 12.68 -5.89
CA ASP A 67 19.60 12.97 -5.07
C ASP A 67 18.40 12.05 -5.38
N ALA A 68 18.47 11.16 -6.36
CA ALA A 68 17.48 10.12 -6.54
C ALA A 68 17.51 9.21 -5.30
N GLU A 69 16.43 9.15 -4.57
CA GLU A 69 16.25 8.14 -3.52
C GLU A 69 16.41 6.78 -4.22
N ALA A 70 17.33 5.94 -3.74
CA ALA A 70 17.45 4.56 -4.18
C ALA A 70 16.04 3.97 -4.19
N GLU A 71 15.62 3.38 -5.32
CA GLU A 71 14.38 2.62 -5.35
C GLU A 71 14.41 1.69 -4.14
N PRO A 72 13.35 1.63 -3.33
CA PRO A 72 13.37 0.72 -2.18
C PRO A 72 13.61 -0.66 -2.77
N ASP A 73 14.75 -1.26 -2.41
CA ASP A 73 15.04 -2.66 -2.71
C ASP A 73 13.76 -3.43 -2.52
N ALA A 74 13.43 -4.31 -3.46
CA ALA A 74 12.24 -5.15 -3.35
C ALA A 74 12.27 -5.80 -1.97
N ALA A 75 11.51 -5.23 -1.03
CA ALA A 75 11.52 -5.67 0.36
C ALA A 75 11.29 -7.17 0.35
N GLU A 76 12.09 -7.91 1.13
CA GLU A 76 11.86 -9.34 1.29
C GLU A 76 10.38 -9.56 1.67
N PRO A 77 9.75 -10.62 1.16
CA PRO A 77 8.35 -10.90 1.47
C PRO A 77 8.14 -10.92 2.98
N ASP A 78 7.27 -10.07 3.48
CA ASP A 78 6.91 -10.06 4.89
C ASP A 78 6.00 -11.27 5.18
N ALA A 79 6.44 -12.19 6.05
CA ALA A 79 5.66 -13.36 6.42
C ALA A 79 4.27 -12.99 6.99
N ALA A 80 4.10 -11.78 7.52
CA ALA A 80 2.82 -11.32 8.00
C ALA A 80 1.82 -10.99 6.87
N ASP A 81 2.28 -10.86 5.64
CA ASP A 81 1.40 -10.67 4.48
C ASP A 81 0.76 -11.98 4.00
N ASP A 82 1.24 -13.14 4.47
CA ASP A 82 0.57 -14.41 4.22
C ASP A 82 -0.80 -14.43 4.93
N VAL A 83 -1.84 -14.76 4.17
CA VAL A 83 -3.22 -14.82 4.66
C VAL A 83 -3.65 -16.28 4.70
N PRO A 84 -4.08 -16.78 5.88
CA PRO A 84 -4.65 -18.12 6.00
C PRO A 84 -5.92 -18.30 5.16
N ASP A 85 -6.18 -19.53 4.72
CA ASP A 85 -7.42 -19.86 4.03
C ASP A 85 -8.64 -19.63 4.94
N ALA A 86 -9.74 -19.16 4.33
CA ALA A 86 -10.99 -19.00 5.05
C ALA A 86 -11.58 -20.39 5.42
N PRO A 87 -12.08 -20.58 6.65
CA PRO A 87 -12.68 -21.83 7.04
C PRO A 87 -13.99 -22.07 6.30
N VAL A 88 -14.28 -23.33 5.95
CA VAL A 88 -15.56 -23.72 5.33
C VAL A 88 -16.75 -23.44 6.25
N VAL A 89 -16.54 -23.53 7.57
CA VAL A 89 -17.54 -23.20 8.58
C VAL A 89 -16.88 -22.29 9.62
N ALA A 90 -17.41 -21.08 9.73
CA ALA A 90 -16.87 -20.09 10.66
C ALA A 90 -17.18 -20.46 12.13
N VAL A 91 -16.21 -20.17 12.99
CA VAL A 91 -16.34 -20.21 14.45
C VAL A 91 -17.08 -18.97 14.95
N SER A 92 -16.67 -17.79 14.43
CA SER A 92 -17.28 -16.50 14.76
C SER A 92 -18.72 -16.39 14.27
N ARG A 93 -19.51 -15.58 14.94
CA ARG A 93 -20.92 -15.33 14.61
C ARG A 93 -21.21 -13.84 14.66
N PRO A 94 -22.21 -13.35 13.90
CA PRO A 94 -22.66 -11.97 14.02
C PRO A 94 -22.95 -11.58 15.47
N GLY A 95 -22.38 -10.47 15.92
CA GLY A 95 -22.45 -9.97 17.29
C GLY A 95 -21.30 -10.40 18.20
N ASP A 96 -20.46 -11.36 17.81
CA ASP A 96 -19.28 -11.74 18.60
C ASP A 96 -18.26 -10.59 18.63
N VAL A 97 -17.79 -10.24 19.82
CA VAL A 97 -16.69 -9.30 20.04
C VAL A 97 -15.50 -10.06 20.61
N TRP A 98 -14.43 -10.10 19.85
CA TRP A 98 -13.18 -10.74 20.24
C TRP A 98 -12.21 -9.71 20.83
N ALA A 99 -11.67 -9.99 22.00
CA ALA A 99 -10.51 -9.31 22.55
C ALA A 99 -9.25 -10.05 22.07
N ILE A 100 -8.34 -9.33 21.44
CA ILE A 100 -7.12 -9.85 20.84
C ILE A 100 -5.96 -9.02 21.41
N GLY A 101 -5.38 -9.46 22.52
CA GLY A 101 -4.49 -8.59 23.30
C GLY A 101 -5.20 -7.29 23.70
N GLN A 102 -4.71 -6.15 23.22
CA GLN A 102 -5.34 -4.83 23.43
C GLN A 102 -6.35 -4.46 22.33
N HIS A 103 -6.38 -5.20 21.22
CA HIS A 103 -7.29 -4.96 20.10
C HIS A 103 -8.67 -5.52 20.38
N ARG A 104 -9.66 -5.08 19.59
CA ARG A 104 -11.00 -5.68 19.52
C ARG A 104 -11.41 -5.84 18.07
N LEU A 105 -12.05 -6.97 17.79
CA LEU A 105 -12.64 -7.29 16.50
C LEU A 105 -14.10 -7.71 16.73
N ILE A 106 -15.04 -7.04 16.05
CA ILE A 106 -16.46 -7.41 16.10
C ILE A 106 -16.91 -8.02 14.77
N CYS A 107 -17.63 -9.12 14.83
CA CYS A 107 -18.33 -9.67 13.69
C CYS A 107 -19.66 -8.91 13.52
N GLY A 108 -19.77 -8.03 12.52
CA GLY A 108 -20.96 -7.20 12.35
C GLY A 108 -20.89 -6.22 11.20
N ASP A 109 -21.99 -5.51 11.00
CA ASP A 109 -22.12 -4.49 9.94
C ASP A 109 -21.66 -3.13 10.43
N ALA A 110 -20.65 -2.56 9.81
CA ALA A 110 -20.12 -1.23 10.13
C ALA A 110 -21.10 -0.08 9.82
N THR A 111 -22.16 -0.33 9.06
CA THR A 111 -23.25 0.64 8.88
C THR A 111 -24.18 0.73 10.09
N ASP A 112 -24.15 -0.26 10.97
CA ASP A 112 -24.94 -0.28 12.22
C ASP A 112 -24.18 0.45 13.34
N ARG A 113 -24.72 1.60 13.74
CA ARG A 113 -24.17 2.39 14.83
C ARG A 113 -24.05 1.61 16.16
N ALA A 114 -24.96 0.63 16.41
CA ALA A 114 -24.91 -0.17 17.63
C ALA A 114 -23.73 -1.12 17.62
N VAL A 115 -23.38 -1.70 16.47
CA VAL A 115 -22.19 -2.56 16.28
C VAL A 115 -20.92 -1.73 16.56
N VAL A 116 -20.79 -0.54 15.96
CA VAL A 116 -19.63 0.32 16.20
C VAL A 116 -19.55 0.76 17.67
N ALA A 117 -20.68 1.09 18.30
CA ALA A 117 -20.71 1.45 19.72
C ALA A 117 -20.32 0.27 20.64
N ALA A 118 -20.75 -0.96 20.32
CA ALA A 118 -20.37 -2.14 21.07
C ALA A 118 -18.86 -2.46 20.99
N LEU A 119 -18.25 -2.22 19.82
CA LEU A 119 -16.82 -2.37 19.61
C LEU A 119 -16.00 -1.31 20.37
N MET A 120 -16.40 -0.05 20.27
CA MET A 120 -15.64 1.09 20.78
C MET A 120 -15.84 1.31 22.29
N GLY A 121 -17.04 1.09 22.82
CA GLY A 121 -17.38 1.56 24.16
C GLY A 121 -17.23 3.09 24.23
N ASP A 122 -16.43 3.58 25.18
CA ASP A 122 -16.14 5.01 25.36
C ASP A 122 -14.88 5.48 24.57
N ASP A 123 -14.23 4.58 23.82
CA ASP A 123 -13.04 4.86 23.06
C ASP A 123 -13.33 5.76 21.85
N THR A 124 -12.37 6.62 21.48
CA THR A 124 -12.38 7.39 20.23
C THR A 124 -11.08 7.15 19.46
N ALA A 125 -11.19 7.02 18.14
CA ALA A 125 -10.04 6.75 17.28
C ALA A 125 -9.30 8.04 16.87
N ARG A 126 -7.98 7.98 16.83
CA ARG A 126 -7.11 9.02 16.28
C ARG A 126 -6.93 8.86 14.78
N LEU A 127 -7.03 7.65 14.29
CA LEU A 127 -6.92 7.32 12.88
C LEU A 127 -8.05 6.36 12.49
N CYS A 128 -8.70 6.63 11.36
CA CYS A 128 -9.40 5.61 10.58
C CYS A 128 -8.56 5.38 9.32
N PHE A 129 -8.03 4.18 9.15
CA PHE A 129 -7.42 3.76 7.90
C PHE A 129 -8.18 2.57 7.37
N THR A 130 -8.59 2.62 6.09
CA THR A 130 -9.41 1.57 5.50
C THR A 130 -9.28 1.51 3.98
N SER A 131 -9.44 0.31 3.44
CA SER A 131 -9.65 0.04 2.02
C SER A 131 -11.00 -0.66 1.86
N PRO A 132 -12.07 0.11 1.65
CA PRO A 132 -13.41 -0.47 1.49
C PRO A 132 -13.48 -1.29 0.20
N PRO A 133 -14.45 -2.21 0.09
CA PRO A 133 -14.67 -2.94 -1.14
C PRO A 133 -14.93 -1.97 -2.30
N TYR A 134 -14.25 -2.19 -3.44
CA TYR A 134 -14.41 -1.33 -4.63
C TYR A 134 -15.73 -1.64 -5.35
N GLY A 135 -16.45 -0.60 -5.76
CA GLY A 135 -17.75 -0.74 -6.40
C GLY A 135 -17.69 -1.61 -7.67
N ASN A 136 -18.33 -2.78 -7.65
CA ASN A 136 -18.52 -3.71 -8.78
C ASN A 136 -17.25 -4.37 -9.37
N GLN A 137 -16.10 -4.38 -8.68
CA GLN A 137 -14.91 -5.05 -9.22
C GLN A 137 -14.79 -6.53 -8.82
N ARG A 138 -15.51 -7.00 -7.79
CA ARG A 138 -15.38 -8.38 -7.28
C ARG A 138 -16.70 -8.92 -6.77
N ASP A 139 -16.95 -10.19 -7.06
CA ASP A 139 -17.96 -10.99 -6.37
C ASP A 139 -17.43 -11.26 -4.96
N TYR A 140 -17.82 -10.43 -3.99
CA TYR A 140 -17.66 -10.78 -2.59
C TYR A 140 -18.65 -11.89 -2.26
N THR A 141 -18.30 -12.82 -1.38
CA THR A 141 -19.16 -13.92 -0.89
C THR A 141 -20.52 -13.45 -0.36
N SER A 142 -20.67 -12.15 -0.10
CA SER A 142 -21.92 -11.46 0.28
C SER A 142 -22.83 -11.01 -0.88
N GLY A 143 -22.55 -11.40 -2.14
CA GLY A 143 -23.45 -11.12 -3.26
C GLY A 143 -23.18 -9.80 -4.02
N GLY A 144 -22.00 -9.21 -3.86
CA GLY A 144 -21.62 -7.96 -4.57
C GLY A 144 -22.26 -6.70 -3.97
N ILE A 145 -21.57 -5.55 -4.12
CA ILE A 145 -22.09 -4.27 -3.65
C ILE A 145 -22.83 -3.58 -4.78
N THR A 146 -24.15 -3.53 -4.69
CA THR A 146 -25.02 -2.86 -5.67
C THR A 146 -25.14 -1.36 -5.40
N ASP A 147 -24.95 -0.91 -4.16
CA ASP A 147 -25.00 0.50 -3.74
C ASP A 147 -23.77 0.86 -2.92
N TRP A 148 -22.65 1.13 -3.59
CA TRP A 148 -21.40 1.52 -2.96
C TRP A 148 -21.52 2.86 -2.21
N ASP A 149 -22.21 3.85 -2.79
CA ASP A 149 -22.38 5.16 -2.19
C ASP A 149 -23.22 5.07 -0.90
N GLY A 150 -24.26 4.25 -0.89
CA GLY A 150 -25.07 3.97 0.30
C GLY A 150 -24.27 3.29 1.40
N LEU A 151 -23.46 2.29 1.07
CA LEU A 151 -22.55 1.63 2.02
C LEU A 151 -21.60 2.63 2.66
N MET A 152 -20.90 3.40 1.85
CA MET A 152 -19.91 4.36 2.34
C MET A 152 -20.55 5.44 3.21
N ARG A 153 -21.72 5.96 2.82
CA ARG A 153 -22.46 6.91 3.67
C ARG A 153 -22.91 6.29 4.98
N GLY A 154 -23.39 5.06 4.96
CA GLY A 154 -23.79 4.32 6.16
C GLY A 154 -22.66 4.22 7.16
N VAL A 155 -21.48 3.75 6.72
CA VAL A 155 -20.29 3.59 7.57
C VAL A 155 -19.76 4.94 8.06
N PHE A 156 -19.59 5.90 7.15
CA PHE A 156 -18.92 7.18 7.48
C PHE A 156 -19.84 8.20 8.19
N ALA A 157 -21.14 7.92 8.32
CA ALA A 157 -22.07 8.78 9.06
C ALA A 157 -21.78 8.83 10.56
N HIS A 158 -21.16 7.79 11.12
CA HIS A 158 -20.97 7.65 12.56
C HIS A 158 -19.58 7.17 12.96
N LEU A 159 -18.54 7.61 12.23
CA LEU A 159 -17.16 7.31 12.57
C LEU A 159 -16.82 7.74 14.00
N PRO A 160 -16.24 6.84 14.82
CA PRO A 160 -15.95 7.10 16.23
C PRO A 160 -14.64 7.86 16.42
N MET A 161 -14.51 9.04 15.78
CA MET A 161 -13.25 9.78 15.71
C MET A 161 -13.12 10.83 16.81
N ALA A 162 -11.91 10.99 17.33
CA ALA A 162 -11.53 12.16 18.11
C ALA A 162 -11.62 13.45 17.27
N GLY A 163 -11.66 14.62 17.91
CA GLY A 163 -11.80 15.90 17.20
C GLY A 163 -10.70 16.17 16.17
N ASP A 164 -9.46 15.80 16.52
CA ASP A 164 -8.26 15.88 15.66
C ASP A 164 -7.97 14.57 14.89
N GLY A 165 -8.92 13.63 14.90
CA GLY A 165 -8.80 12.34 14.22
C GLY A 165 -8.67 12.49 12.71
N GLN A 166 -7.82 11.67 12.12
CA GLN A 166 -7.55 11.65 10.69
C GLN A 166 -8.23 10.44 10.04
N VAL A 167 -8.79 10.60 8.85
CA VAL A 167 -9.49 9.54 8.11
C VAL A 167 -8.80 9.38 6.76
N LEU A 168 -8.18 8.23 6.53
CA LEU A 168 -7.50 7.89 5.30
C LEU A 168 -8.16 6.67 4.66
N VAL A 169 -8.57 6.83 3.40
CA VAL A 169 -9.34 5.80 2.66
C VAL A 169 -8.62 5.47 1.37
N ASN A 170 -8.19 4.23 1.25
CA ASN A 170 -7.54 3.73 0.04
C ASN A 170 -8.58 3.28 -0.98
N LEU A 171 -8.48 3.79 -2.21
CA LEU A 171 -9.41 3.49 -3.32
C LEU A 171 -8.65 3.35 -4.64
N GLY A 172 -8.89 2.23 -5.32
CA GLY A 172 -8.37 1.97 -6.66
C GLY A 172 -9.26 2.54 -7.78
N LEU A 173 -8.68 2.68 -8.97
CA LEU A 173 -9.41 3.04 -10.18
C LEU A 173 -10.29 1.88 -10.65
N ILE A 174 -11.53 2.20 -11.04
CA ILE A 174 -12.43 1.27 -11.73
C ILE A 174 -12.56 1.70 -13.18
N HIS A 175 -12.46 0.75 -14.08
CA HIS A 175 -12.71 0.96 -15.51
C HIS A 175 -13.96 0.19 -15.93
N ARG A 176 -14.83 0.86 -16.67
CA ARG A 176 -15.98 0.25 -17.34
C ARG A 176 -16.04 0.79 -18.77
N ASP A 177 -16.25 -0.10 -19.74
CA ASP A 177 -16.29 0.26 -21.16
C ASP A 177 -15.09 1.09 -21.62
N ASN A 178 -13.90 0.76 -21.08
CA ASN A 178 -12.62 1.43 -21.32
C ASN A 178 -12.52 2.87 -20.78
N GLU A 179 -13.40 3.27 -19.87
CA GLU A 179 -13.45 4.58 -19.24
C GLU A 179 -13.23 4.46 -17.72
N VAL A 180 -12.53 5.43 -17.11
CA VAL A 180 -12.42 5.54 -15.65
C VAL A 180 -13.76 6.00 -15.09
N ILE A 181 -14.29 5.23 -14.14
CA ILE A 181 -15.53 5.57 -13.45
C ILE A 181 -15.18 6.21 -12.09
N PRO A 182 -15.47 7.50 -11.89
CA PRO A 182 -15.22 8.18 -10.62
C PRO A 182 -16.33 7.86 -9.60
N TYR A 183 -16.45 6.58 -9.22
CA TYR A 183 -17.52 6.06 -8.36
C TYR A 183 -17.57 6.69 -6.97
N TRP A 184 -16.51 7.34 -6.55
CA TRP A 184 -16.38 8.01 -5.25
C TRP A 184 -16.87 9.47 -5.24
N ASP A 185 -17.14 10.11 -6.38
CA ASP A 185 -17.41 11.56 -6.46
C ASP A 185 -18.58 12.01 -5.58
N ALA A 186 -19.70 11.27 -5.62
CA ALA A 186 -20.86 11.57 -4.82
C ALA A 186 -20.57 11.45 -3.31
N TRP A 187 -19.85 10.42 -2.90
CA TRP A 187 -19.41 10.22 -1.53
C TRP A 187 -18.43 11.30 -1.06
N LEU A 188 -17.47 11.70 -1.89
CA LEU A 188 -16.55 12.80 -1.58
C LEU A 188 -17.29 14.11 -1.31
N GLY A 189 -18.32 14.40 -2.11
CA GLY A 189 -19.22 15.54 -1.90
C GLY A 189 -20.00 15.45 -0.59
N TRP A 190 -20.52 14.27 -0.30
CA TRP A 190 -21.25 13.99 0.93
C TRP A 190 -20.35 14.10 2.17
N MET A 191 -19.14 13.55 2.19
CA MET A 191 -18.17 13.68 3.29
C MET A 191 -17.97 15.16 3.66
N ARG A 192 -17.83 16.03 2.65
CA ARG A 192 -17.71 17.47 2.87
C ARG A 192 -18.95 18.05 3.53
N SER A 193 -20.17 17.61 3.17
CA SER A 193 -21.42 18.04 3.78
C SER A 193 -21.53 17.61 5.26
N GLN A 194 -20.84 16.54 5.65
CA GLN A 194 -20.74 16.06 7.04
C GLN A 194 -19.63 16.77 7.86
N GLY A 195 -19.03 17.83 7.31
CA GLY A 195 -17.99 18.61 7.98
C GLY A 195 -16.57 18.05 7.86
N TRP A 196 -16.37 17.01 7.06
CA TRP A 196 -15.04 16.49 6.76
C TRP A 196 -14.40 17.32 5.64
N ARG A 197 -13.20 17.86 5.90
CA ARG A 197 -12.41 18.53 4.86
C ARG A 197 -11.71 17.48 4.02
N ARG A 198 -11.75 17.59 2.70
CA ARG A 198 -10.81 16.87 1.81
C ARG A 198 -9.44 17.50 1.99
N PHE A 199 -8.68 17.00 2.94
CA PHE A 199 -7.47 17.63 3.43
C PHE A 199 -6.28 17.39 2.50
N ALA A 200 -6.12 16.14 2.05
CA ALA A 200 -5.08 15.77 1.11
C ALA A 200 -5.52 14.60 0.22
N TRP A 201 -4.70 14.31 -0.77
CA TRP A 201 -4.85 13.21 -1.70
C TRP A 201 -3.46 12.65 -1.95
N TYR A 202 -3.21 11.45 -1.47
CA TYR A 202 -1.95 10.75 -1.59
C TYR A 202 -2.03 9.67 -2.66
N VAL A 203 -0.89 9.26 -3.16
CA VAL A 203 -0.74 8.13 -4.07
C VAL A 203 -0.01 7.02 -3.33
N TRP A 204 -0.61 5.83 -3.32
CA TRP A 204 0.12 4.63 -2.96
C TRP A 204 0.73 4.06 -4.24
N ASP A 205 2.04 4.21 -4.37
CA ASP A 205 2.87 3.61 -5.40
C ASP A 205 3.12 2.14 -5.05
N GLN A 206 2.63 1.26 -5.91
CA GLN A 206 2.64 -0.19 -5.73
C GLN A 206 3.84 -0.86 -6.41
N GLY A 207 4.74 -0.05 -6.97
CA GLY A 207 5.85 -0.49 -7.81
C GLY A 207 5.44 -0.80 -9.25
N PRO A 208 6.31 -1.44 -10.02
CA PRO A 208 6.06 -1.71 -11.43
C PRO A 208 4.73 -2.40 -11.69
N GLY A 209 3.97 -1.89 -12.65
CA GLY A 209 2.71 -2.48 -13.07
C GLY A 209 2.90 -3.88 -13.62
N MET A 210 1.86 -4.72 -13.53
CA MET A 210 1.90 -6.07 -14.11
C MET A 210 1.98 -6.00 -15.62
N PRO A 211 2.85 -6.80 -16.26
CA PRO A 211 2.88 -6.91 -17.73
C PRO A 211 1.51 -7.39 -18.25
N GLY A 212 1.08 -6.85 -19.38
CA GLY A 212 -0.18 -7.23 -20.00
C GLY A 212 -0.70 -6.19 -20.99
N ASP A 213 -1.72 -6.56 -21.75
CA ASP A 213 -2.47 -5.61 -22.59
C ASP A 213 -3.53 -4.88 -21.76
N TRP A 214 -3.32 -3.61 -21.53
CA TRP A 214 -4.21 -2.73 -20.78
C TRP A 214 -5.12 -1.90 -21.71
N GLN A 215 -5.41 -2.39 -22.91
CA GLN A 215 -6.29 -1.76 -23.89
C GLN A 215 -5.86 -0.32 -24.24
N GLY A 216 -4.56 -0.11 -24.42
CA GLY A 216 -3.98 1.19 -24.77
C GLY A 216 -3.70 2.11 -23.57
N ARG A 217 -3.92 1.65 -22.34
CA ARG A 217 -3.55 2.35 -21.11
C ARG A 217 -2.19 1.89 -20.61
N LEU A 218 -1.55 2.71 -19.81
CA LEU A 218 -0.40 2.29 -19.02
C LEU A 218 -0.79 1.22 -17.99
N ALA A 219 0.15 0.36 -17.60
CA ALA A 219 -0.07 -0.64 -16.57
C ALA A 219 -0.39 0.05 -15.23
N PRO A 220 -1.46 -0.38 -14.51
CA PRO A 220 -1.81 0.22 -13.23
C PRO A 220 -0.75 -0.12 -12.17
N SER A 221 -0.19 0.90 -11.57
CA SER A 221 0.88 0.80 -10.58
C SER A 221 0.62 1.59 -9.30
N PHE A 222 -0.55 2.21 -9.17
CA PHE A 222 -0.89 3.01 -8.01
C PHE A 222 -2.37 2.93 -7.65
N GLU A 223 -2.66 3.31 -6.41
CA GLU A 223 -4.00 3.62 -5.91
C GLU A 223 -4.00 4.96 -5.18
N PHE A 224 -5.18 5.49 -4.90
CA PHE A 224 -5.33 6.74 -4.19
C PHE A 224 -5.59 6.51 -2.70
N VAL A 225 -5.04 7.38 -1.86
CA VAL A 225 -5.38 7.45 -0.44
C VAL A 225 -5.97 8.83 -0.16
N PHE A 226 -7.29 8.88 -0.04
CA PHE A 226 -8.02 10.10 0.27
C PHE A 226 -7.91 10.41 1.76
N HIS A 227 -7.49 11.62 2.08
CA HIS A 227 -7.32 12.05 3.45
C HIS A 227 -8.35 13.11 3.85
N PHE A 228 -9.12 12.82 4.89
CA PHE A 228 -10.11 13.72 5.46
C PHE A 228 -9.79 14.00 6.92
N ASN A 229 -10.13 15.22 7.37
CA ASN A 229 -10.09 15.59 8.78
C ASN A 229 -11.08 16.74 9.09
N ARG A 230 -11.27 16.99 10.37
CA ARG A 230 -11.95 18.20 10.87
C ARG A 230 -10.93 19.21 11.37
N GLU A 231 -9.87 18.72 12.02
CA GLU A 231 -8.73 19.50 12.48
C GLU A 231 -7.44 18.92 11.92
N SER A 232 -6.46 19.78 11.63
CA SER A 232 -5.18 19.36 11.08
C SER A 232 -4.29 18.79 12.18
N ARG A 233 -3.70 17.61 11.93
CA ARG A 233 -2.62 17.05 12.73
C ARG A 233 -1.33 17.07 11.90
N LYS A 234 -0.21 17.45 12.51
CA LYS A 234 1.10 17.30 11.86
C LYS A 234 1.46 15.82 11.80
N PRO A 235 1.88 15.30 10.65
CA PRO A 235 2.38 13.94 10.59
C PRO A 235 3.69 13.83 11.40
N ASN A 236 3.90 12.66 11.98
CA ASN A 236 5.13 12.31 12.66
C ASN A 236 6.29 12.23 11.65
N LYS A 237 7.49 12.48 12.12
CA LYS A 237 8.71 12.37 11.32
C LYS A 237 9.20 10.92 11.39
N ILE A 238 8.82 10.11 10.43
CA ILE A 238 9.13 8.67 10.40
C ILE A 238 10.14 8.28 9.32
N VAL A 239 10.41 9.17 8.36
CA VAL A 239 11.34 8.89 7.25
C VAL A 239 12.74 9.37 7.60
N PRO A 240 13.76 8.50 7.60
CA PRO A 240 15.15 8.90 7.83
C PRO A 240 15.61 9.94 6.82
N CYS A 241 16.43 10.89 7.28
CA CYS A 241 17.08 11.85 6.38
C CYS A 241 18.42 11.31 5.89
N LYS A 242 18.64 11.29 4.58
CA LYS A 242 19.89 10.82 3.93
C LYS A 242 21.14 11.53 4.44
N HIS A 243 21.02 12.79 4.81
CA HIS A 243 22.14 13.64 5.27
C HIS A 243 21.99 14.08 6.73
N ALA A 244 21.42 13.21 7.59
CA ALA A 244 21.26 13.47 9.01
C ALA A 244 22.59 13.90 9.66
N GLY A 245 22.53 14.96 10.47
CA GLY A 245 23.70 15.50 11.16
C GLY A 245 24.67 16.34 10.30
N GLN A 246 24.53 16.34 8.97
CA GLN A 246 25.34 17.19 8.09
C GLN A 246 24.82 18.62 8.06
N GLU A 247 25.73 19.58 7.91
CA GLU A 247 25.33 20.98 7.76
C GLU A 247 24.53 21.20 6.47
N SER A 248 23.32 21.73 6.63
CA SER A 248 22.40 21.92 5.51
C SER A 248 22.58 23.27 4.81
N HIS A 249 22.22 23.32 3.54
CA HIS A 249 22.13 24.53 2.73
C HIS A 249 23.43 25.33 2.58
N LEU A 250 24.58 24.67 2.71
CA LEU A 250 25.91 25.24 2.46
C LEU A 250 26.48 24.72 1.14
N ARG A 251 27.09 25.64 0.39
CA ARG A 251 27.98 25.29 -0.72
C ARG A 251 29.40 25.10 -0.22
N ALA A 252 30.27 24.51 -1.04
CA ALA A 252 31.67 24.31 -0.71
C ALA A 252 32.42 25.61 -0.37
N ASP A 253 31.99 26.76 -0.89
CA ASP A 253 32.54 28.10 -0.59
C ASP A 253 31.94 28.74 0.69
N GLY A 254 31.09 28.02 1.44
CA GLY A 254 30.42 28.51 2.64
C GLY A 254 29.22 29.44 2.39
N SER A 255 28.87 29.69 1.12
CA SER A 255 27.68 30.48 0.76
C SER A 255 26.40 29.64 0.97
N SER A 256 25.24 30.30 1.12
CA SER A 256 23.96 29.60 1.19
C SER A 256 23.52 29.12 -0.18
N THR A 257 22.89 27.93 -0.25
CA THR A 257 22.09 27.57 -1.42
C THR A 257 20.89 28.52 -1.53
N ALA A 258 20.48 28.79 -2.77
CA ALA A 258 19.42 29.75 -3.03
C ALA A 258 18.02 29.10 -2.78
N MET A 259 17.09 29.90 -2.25
CA MET A 259 15.68 29.54 -2.12
C MET A 259 14.83 30.69 -2.71
N ARG A 260 13.79 30.36 -3.47
CA ARG A 260 12.81 31.34 -3.94
C ARG A 260 11.67 31.46 -2.91
N GLY A 261 11.48 32.65 -2.37
CA GLY A 261 10.37 32.97 -1.47
C GLY A 261 9.01 32.96 -2.18
N LYS A 262 7.93 33.04 -1.39
CA LYS A 262 6.55 33.13 -1.90
C LYS A 262 6.27 34.40 -2.71
N ASP A 263 7.05 35.44 -2.48
CA ASP A 263 7.07 36.73 -3.20
C ASP A 263 7.84 36.68 -4.51
N GLY A 264 8.49 35.55 -4.81
CA GLY A 264 9.32 35.36 -5.99
C GLY A 264 10.78 35.80 -5.85
N GLU A 265 11.14 36.43 -4.73
CA GLU A 265 12.50 36.88 -4.44
C GLU A 265 13.41 35.67 -4.14
N VAL A 266 14.67 35.75 -4.56
CA VAL A 266 15.67 34.71 -4.31
C VAL A 266 16.49 35.10 -3.08
N GLY A 267 16.37 34.32 -2.03
CA GLY A 267 17.09 34.51 -0.77
C GLY A 267 17.87 33.26 -0.36
N GLY A 268 18.60 33.37 0.77
CA GLY A 268 19.24 32.23 1.40
C GLY A 268 18.30 31.53 2.38
N TRP A 269 18.62 30.28 2.74
CA TRP A 269 17.89 29.52 3.75
C TRP A 269 18.11 30.07 5.16
N THR A 270 17.02 30.15 5.95
CA THR A 270 17.08 30.62 7.34
C THR A 270 17.85 29.66 8.27
N HIS A 271 17.95 28.37 7.88
CA HIS A 271 18.63 27.32 8.64
C HIS A 271 20.01 26.96 8.09
N LYS A 272 20.64 27.87 7.33
CA LYS A 272 21.99 27.68 6.80
C LYS A 272 22.99 27.26 7.89
N GLY A 273 23.71 26.17 7.63
CA GLY A 273 24.74 25.64 8.54
C GLY A 273 24.21 24.92 9.78
N GLN A 274 22.91 24.75 9.91
CA GLN A 274 22.36 23.90 10.95
C GLN A 274 22.42 22.42 10.53
N PRO A 275 22.66 21.49 11.46
CA PRO A 275 22.65 20.08 11.13
C PRO A 275 21.26 19.64 10.64
N THR A 276 21.25 18.82 9.59
CA THR A 276 20.04 18.18 9.10
C THR A 276 19.48 17.28 10.18
N GLN A 277 18.18 17.33 10.40
CA GLN A 277 17.45 16.48 11.36
C GLN A 277 17.58 15.00 11.00
N ASP A 278 17.42 14.10 11.98
CA ASP A 278 17.56 12.66 11.78
C ASP A 278 16.40 12.10 10.92
N THR A 279 15.20 12.62 11.12
CA THR A 279 14.00 12.16 10.41
C THR A 279 13.19 13.35 9.86
N ARG A 280 12.45 13.10 8.80
CA ARG A 280 11.52 14.03 8.15
C ARG A 280 10.09 13.48 8.11
N ILE A 281 9.13 14.34 7.84
CA ILE A 281 7.76 13.92 7.53
C ILE A 281 7.76 13.11 6.23
N PRO A 282 6.85 12.12 6.09
CA PRO A 282 6.72 11.34 4.86
C PRO A 282 6.28 12.19 3.65
N ASP A 283 6.57 11.66 2.47
CA ASP A 283 6.13 12.23 1.20
C ASP A 283 4.66 11.91 0.91
N SER A 284 4.06 12.64 -0.03
CA SER A 284 2.69 12.41 -0.49
C SER A 284 2.54 11.21 -1.43
N VAL A 285 3.64 10.60 -1.85
CA VAL A 285 3.71 9.33 -2.55
C VAL A 285 4.19 8.29 -1.55
N ILE A 286 3.33 7.34 -1.22
CA ILE A 286 3.61 6.24 -0.28
C ILE A 286 4.18 5.09 -1.10
N ARG A 287 5.47 4.83 -0.97
CA ARG A 287 6.17 3.77 -1.72
C ARG A 287 6.19 2.50 -0.88
N VAL A 288 5.21 1.66 -1.09
CA VAL A 288 5.10 0.33 -0.48
C VAL A 288 4.81 -0.66 -1.60
N MET A 289 5.79 -1.48 -1.91
CA MET A 289 5.69 -2.44 -3.01
C MET A 289 4.58 -3.45 -2.77
N ARG A 290 3.81 -3.74 -3.81
CA ARG A 290 2.85 -4.85 -3.80
C ARG A 290 3.63 -6.17 -3.75
N HIS A 291 3.22 -7.10 -2.88
CA HIS A 291 3.87 -8.41 -2.87
C HIS A 291 3.68 -9.15 -4.20
N LYS A 292 4.76 -9.69 -4.74
CA LYS A 292 4.77 -10.64 -5.86
C LYS A 292 4.42 -12.06 -5.40
N GLY A 293 3.59 -12.22 -4.36
CA GLY A 293 3.17 -13.52 -3.87
C GLY A 293 2.07 -14.13 -4.73
N LYS A 294 2.29 -15.35 -5.24
CA LYS A 294 1.31 -16.31 -5.83
C LYS A 294 0.21 -15.69 -6.72
N ILE A 295 0.58 -14.80 -7.63
CA ILE A 295 -0.31 -14.36 -8.70
C ILE A 295 -0.50 -15.54 -9.65
N GLY A 296 -1.68 -16.16 -9.65
CA GLY A 296 -2.06 -17.22 -10.58
C GLY A 296 -2.39 -18.59 -9.97
N GLN A 297 -2.40 -18.74 -8.65
CA GLN A 297 -2.93 -19.93 -7.98
C GLN A 297 -4.09 -19.51 -7.09
N ASP A 298 -5.28 -19.95 -7.45
CA ASP A 298 -6.58 -19.82 -6.77
C ASP A 298 -6.93 -18.40 -6.26
N ILE A 299 -7.68 -17.67 -7.11
CA ILE A 299 -8.09 -16.25 -6.92
C ILE A 299 -9.34 -16.16 -6.02
N ASP A 300 -9.42 -16.88 -4.93
CA ASP A 300 -10.52 -16.74 -3.96
C ASP A 300 -10.22 -15.76 -2.81
N HIS A 301 -8.99 -15.21 -2.74
CA HIS A 301 -8.67 -14.20 -1.73
C HIS A 301 -8.87 -12.78 -2.26
N PRO A 302 -9.65 -11.93 -1.54
CA PRO A 302 -9.74 -10.51 -1.85
C PRO A 302 -8.35 -9.88 -1.82
N ALA A 303 -8.08 -8.89 -2.68
CA ALA A 303 -6.81 -8.19 -2.74
C ALA A 303 -6.50 -7.56 -1.39
N VAL A 304 -5.51 -8.10 -0.73
CA VAL A 304 -5.00 -7.61 0.54
C VAL A 304 -3.84 -6.67 0.24
N PHE A 305 -3.85 -5.49 0.82
CA PHE A 305 -2.68 -4.61 0.80
C PHE A 305 -1.61 -5.11 1.78
N PRO A 306 -0.32 -4.86 1.53
CA PRO A 306 0.75 -5.28 2.44
C PRO A 306 0.64 -4.57 3.79
N VAL A 307 1.08 -5.24 4.87
CA VAL A 307 1.06 -4.71 6.24
C VAL A 307 1.82 -3.38 6.35
N ALA A 308 2.87 -3.21 5.57
CA ALA A 308 3.66 -1.98 5.53
C ALA A 308 2.86 -0.73 5.12
N LEU A 309 1.78 -0.86 4.34
CA LEU A 309 0.95 0.29 3.95
C LEU A 309 0.20 0.91 5.14
N PRO A 310 -0.64 0.17 5.88
CA PRO A 310 -1.28 0.71 7.08
C PRO A 310 -0.27 1.05 8.17
N GLU A 311 0.84 0.31 8.32
CA GLU A 311 1.90 0.61 9.29
C GLU A 311 2.47 2.00 9.06
N PHE A 312 2.84 2.34 7.82
CA PHE A 312 3.32 3.67 7.44
C PHE A 312 2.32 4.78 7.79
N VAL A 313 1.05 4.58 7.48
CA VAL A 313 -0.01 5.58 7.75
C VAL A 313 -0.27 5.71 9.25
N ILE A 314 -0.29 4.60 9.99
CA ILE A 314 -0.47 4.55 11.44
C ILE A 314 0.67 5.31 12.13
N GLU A 315 1.91 5.03 11.80
CA GLU A 315 3.07 5.72 12.37
C GLU A 315 3.07 7.22 12.06
N ALA A 316 2.66 7.59 10.84
CA ALA A 316 2.61 8.99 10.43
C ALA A 316 1.56 9.82 11.18
N TYR A 317 0.42 9.24 11.56
CA TYR A 317 -0.72 10.02 12.07
C TYR A 317 -1.18 9.66 13.49
N THR A 318 -0.48 8.75 14.16
CA THR A 318 -0.81 8.35 15.54
C THR A 318 0.43 8.30 16.42
N ASP A 319 0.21 8.35 17.73
CA ASP A 319 1.24 8.08 18.75
C ASP A 319 1.05 6.67 19.33
N VAL A 320 2.07 6.13 20.00
CA VAL A 320 1.99 4.82 20.68
C VAL A 320 0.83 4.81 21.67
N GLY A 321 -0.01 3.78 21.61
CA GLY A 321 -1.21 3.63 22.43
C GLY A 321 -2.46 4.29 21.87
N ASP A 322 -2.37 5.09 20.79
CA ASP A 322 -3.55 5.63 20.11
C ASP A 322 -4.40 4.53 19.47
N ILE A 323 -5.70 4.84 19.32
CA ILE A 323 -6.67 3.92 18.71
C ILE A 323 -6.80 4.17 17.22
N VAL A 324 -6.69 3.08 16.45
CA VAL A 324 -6.95 2.99 15.02
C VAL A 324 -8.29 2.28 14.79
N PHE A 325 -9.17 2.87 14.02
CA PHE A 325 -10.46 2.29 13.64
C PHE A 325 -10.43 1.78 12.20
N GLU A 326 -10.86 0.53 12.00
CA GLU A 326 -10.95 -0.11 10.67
C GLU A 326 -12.36 -0.67 10.49
N PRO A 327 -13.22 -0.04 9.66
CA PRO A 327 -14.60 -0.49 9.45
C PRO A 327 -14.76 -1.63 8.46
N PHE A 328 -13.71 -2.01 7.71
CA PHE A 328 -13.72 -3.08 6.70
C PHE A 328 -12.53 -4.01 6.92
N GLY A 329 -12.56 -4.75 8.03
CA GLY A 329 -11.41 -5.45 8.60
C GLY A 329 -10.76 -6.51 7.72
N GLY A 330 -11.55 -7.21 6.90
CA GLY A 330 -11.06 -8.27 6.03
C GLY A 330 -10.18 -9.28 6.78
N SER A 331 -9.00 -9.55 6.26
CA SER A 331 -8.02 -10.47 6.86
C SER A 331 -7.20 -9.90 8.04
N GLY A 332 -7.55 -8.70 8.55
CA GLY A 332 -6.92 -8.12 9.75
C GLY A 332 -5.58 -7.42 9.52
N THR A 333 -5.24 -7.02 8.30
CA THR A 333 -3.95 -6.39 7.96
C THR A 333 -3.68 -5.14 8.80
N THR A 334 -4.68 -4.25 8.96
CA THR A 334 -4.56 -3.03 9.79
C THR A 334 -4.32 -3.35 11.27
N MET A 335 -4.84 -4.49 11.79
CA MET A 335 -4.59 -4.92 13.17
C MET A 335 -3.13 -5.34 13.37
N LEU A 336 -2.56 -6.10 12.43
CA LEU A 336 -1.15 -6.49 12.47
C LEU A 336 -0.24 -5.27 12.43
N ALA A 337 -0.53 -4.32 11.56
CA ALA A 337 0.20 -3.06 11.47
C ALA A 337 0.11 -2.24 12.78
N ALA A 338 -1.08 -2.18 13.39
CA ALA A 338 -1.27 -1.48 14.66
C ALA A 338 -0.50 -2.13 15.81
N GLU A 339 -0.49 -3.47 15.88
CA GLU A 339 0.32 -4.20 16.89
C GLU A 339 1.80 -3.91 16.73
N ARG A 340 2.35 -4.02 15.52
CA ARG A 340 3.76 -3.69 15.24
C ARG A 340 4.13 -2.27 15.63
N ALA A 341 3.25 -1.35 15.30
CA ALA A 341 3.44 0.06 15.62
C ALA A 341 3.17 0.41 17.11
N GLY A 342 2.73 -0.52 17.95
CA GLY A 342 2.37 -0.29 19.34
C GLY A 342 1.09 0.53 19.52
N ARG A 343 0.15 0.43 18.57
CA ARG A 343 -1.16 1.08 18.61
C ARG A 343 -2.26 0.06 18.84
N ILE A 344 -3.46 0.54 19.14
CA ILE A 344 -4.61 -0.31 19.47
C ILE A 344 -5.60 -0.27 18.32
N CYS A 345 -5.97 -1.42 17.76
CA CYS A 345 -6.93 -1.49 16.66
C CYS A 345 -8.34 -1.85 17.16
N ARG A 346 -9.34 -1.21 16.55
CA ARG A 346 -10.78 -1.50 16.70
C ARG A 346 -11.33 -1.81 15.31
N ILE A 347 -11.76 -3.05 15.07
CA ILE A 347 -12.09 -3.57 13.74
C ILE A 347 -13.52 -4.04 13.68
N VAL A 348 -14.20 -3.71 12.59
CA VAL A 348 -15.48 -4.31 12.21
C VAL A 348 -15.26 -5.17 10.97
N GLU A 349 -15.75 -6.41 11.00
CA GLU A 349 -15.78 -7.29 9.83
C GLU A 349 -17.13 -8.00 9.76
N ILE A 350 -17.77 -7.92 8.60
CA ILE A 350 -19.14 -8.42 8.42
C ILE A 350 -19.17 -9.95 8.21
N ALA A 351 -18.16 -10.50 7.58
CA ALA A 351 -18.07 -11.91 7.22
C ALA A 351 -17.42 -12.72 8.34
N PRO A 352 -18.16 -13.64 8.99
CA PRO A 352 -17.64 -14.46 10.10
C PRO A 352 -16.38 -15.24 9.74
N GLU A 353 -16.27 -15.74 8.51
CA GLU A 353 -15.10 -16.45 8.00
C GLU A 353 -13.84 -15.56 7.95
N TYR A 354 -13.99 -14.29 7.61
CA TYR A 354 -12.87 -13.34 7.62
C TYR A 354 -12.50 -12.87 9.04
N VAL A 355 -13.46 -12.84 9.96
CA VAL A 355 -13.15 -12.66 11.40
C VAL A 355 -12.23 -13.78 11.89
N ASP A 356 -12.52 -15.03 11.53
CA ASP A 356 -11.68 -16.18 11.89
C ASP A 356 -10.31 -16.13 11.21
N VAL A 357 -10.24 -15.71 9.94
CA VAL A 357 -8.99 -15.50 9.22
C VAL A 357 -8.13 -14.45 9.94
N ALA A 358 -8.72 -13.30 10.31
CA ALA A 358 -8.01 -12.23 10.99
C ALA A 358 -7.46 -12.67 12.35
N ILE A 359 -8.23 -13.46 13.12
CA ILE A 359 -7.82 -14.04 14.39
C ILE A 359 -6.65 -15.00 14.19
N LYS A 360 -6.77 -15.98 13.29
CA LYS A 360 -5.72 -16.96 13.01
C LYS A 360 -4.44 -16.30 12.53
N ARG A 361 -4.54 -15.36 11.59
CA ARG A 361 -3.42 -14.60 11.09
C ARG A 361 -2.71 -13.81 12.19
N PHE A 362 -3.47 -13.18 13.09
CA PHE A 362 -2.91 -12.48 14.24
C PHE A 362 -2.17 -13.45 15.19
N GLN A 363 -2.75 -14.58 15.53
CA GLN A 363 -2.15 -15.60 16.40
C GLN A 363 -0.85 -16.18 15.81
N GLN A 364 -0.79 -16.39 14.49
CA GLN A 364 0.40 -16.86 13.80
C GLN A 364 1.56 -15.86 13.90
N ASN A 365 1.26 -14.57 13.80
CA ASN A 365 2.27 -13.51 13.84
C ASN A 365 2.62 -13.05 15.26
N ASN A 366 1.73 -13.29 16.24
CA ASN A 366 1.89 -12.86 17.62
C ASN A 366 1.61 -14.03 18.58
N PRO A 367 2.45 -15.08 18.57
CA PRO A 367 2.24 -16.25 19.39
C PRO A 367 2.24 -15.89 20.89
N GLY A 368 1.24 -16.39 21.62
CA GLY A 368 1.10 -16.16 23.05
C GLY A 368 0.24 -14.96 23.46
N VAL A 369 -0.17 -14.11 22.49
CA VAL A 369 -1.18 -13.08 22.78
C VAL A 369 -2.54 -13.72 22.92
N PRO A 370 -3.28 -13.49 24.03
CA PRO A 370 -4.57 -14.11 24.26
C PRO A 370 -5.64 -13.58 23.29
N VAL A 371 -6.46 -14.50 22.76
CA VAL A 371 -7.66 -14.19 21.98
C VAL A 371 -8.86 -14.77 22.69
N THR A 372 -9.78 -13.91 23.14
CA THR A 372 -10.94 -14.34 23.93
C THR A 372 -12.23 -13.68 23.44
N LEU A 373 -13.32 -14.43 23.49
CA LEU A 373 -14.66 -13.91 23.25
C LEU A 373 -15.11 -13.07 24.47
N LEU A 374 -15.33 -11.77 24.30
CA LEU A 374 -15.64 -10.87 25.41
C LEU A 374 -16.87 -11.28 26.21
N ALA A 375 -17.86 -11.87 25.57
CA ALA A 375 -19.12 -12.28 26.22
C ALA A 375 -18.94 -13.41 27.23
N THR A 376 -17.97 -14.34 27.04
CA THR A 376 -17.80 -15.54 27.83
C THR A 376 -16.42 -15.64 28.48
N GLY A 377 -15.42 -14.94 27.98
CA GLY A 377 -14.02 -15.06 28.36
C GLY A 377 -13.33 -16.33 27.83
N GLN A 378 -14.00 -17.13 27.02
CA GLN A 378 -13.43 -18.34 26.42
C GLN A 378 -12.40 -17.98 25.36
N SER A 379 -11.38 -18.83 25.24
CA SER A 379 -10.41 -18.69 24.13
C SER A 379 -11.06 -18.98 22.78
N PHE A 380 -10.41 -18.55 21.69
CA PHE A 380 -10.91 -18.86 20.35
C PHE A 380 -11.01 -20.38 20.12
N ASP A 381 -10.06 -21.15 20.60
CA ASP A 381 -10.04 -22.60 20.48
C ASP A 381 -11.18 -23.28 21.29
N ASP A 382 -11.45 -22.81 22.52
CA ASP A 382 -12.54 -23.31 23.32
C ASP A 382 -13.90 -23.06 22.66
N VAL A 383 -14.09 -21.86 22.11
CA VAL A 383 -15.31 -21.50 21.36
C VAL A 383 -15.44 -22.35 20.09
N ALA A 384 -14.32 -22.64 19.41
CA ALA A 384 -14.31 -23.52 18.25
C ALA A 384 -14.72 -24.96 18.60
N ASP A 385 -14.27 -25.46 19.75
CA ASP A 385 -14.66 -26.80 20.21
C ASP A 385 -16.16 -26.91 20.62
N ASP A 386 -16.71 -25.83 21.16
CA ASP A 386 -18.11 -25.74 21.60
C ASP A 386 -19.11 -25.48 20.47
N ARG A 387 -18.66 -24.91 19.33
CA ARG A 387 -19.55 -24.57 18.22
C ARG A 387 -19.53 -25.62 17.10
N PRO A 388 -20.70 -25.94 16.50
CA PRO A 388 -20.78 -26.91 15.40
C PRO A 388 -19.90 -26.41 14.22
N GLY A 389 -18.97 -27.24 13.78
CA GLY A 389 -18.03 -26.92 12.69
C GLY A 389 -16.57 -26.77 13.11
N GLY A 390 -16.29 -26.45 14.39
CA GLY A 390 -14.91 -26.19 14.84
C GLY A 390 -13.98 -27.43 14.81
N ARG A 391 -14.50 -28.63 14.80
CA ARG A 391 -13.70 -29.88 14.69
C ARG A 391 -13.18 -30.14 13.26
N ALA A 392 -13.87 -29.67 12.25
CA ALA A 392 -13.47 -29.87 10.83
C ALA A 392 -12.29 -29.00 10.38
N SER A 393 -11.97 -27.93 11.10
CA SER A 393 -10.91 -26.99 10.75
C SER A 393 -9.51 -27.34 11.30
N ARG A 394 -9.37 -28.45 12.06
CA ARG A 394 -8.08 -28.92 12.62
C ARG A 394 -7.39 -30.01 11.79
N GLU A 395 -8.03 -30.55 10.76
CA GLU A 395 -7.50 -31.62 9.92
C GLU A 395 -7.16 -31.19 8.48
N GLY A 396 -7.07 -29.88 8.20
CA GLY A 396 -6.76 -29.33 6.89
C GLY A 396 -5.43 -28.57 6.85
#